data_32344a3513639d4d556bc5bd823ffed3
#
_entry.id   32344a3513639d4d556bc5bd823ffed3
#
_cell.length_a   1.000
_cell.length_b   1.000
_cell.length_c   1.000
_cell.angle_alpha   90.00
_cell.angle_beta   90.00
_cell.angle_gamma   90.00
#
_symmetry.space_group_name_H-M   'P 1'
#
loop_
_entity.id
_entity.type
_entity.pdbx_description
1 polymer ?
#
loop_
_entity_poly.entity_id
_entity_poly.type
_entity_poly.pdbx_seq_one_letter_code
_entity_poly.pdbx_strand_id
1 'polypeptide(L)'
;GIEDAYPNPFNPVTTISFKLPAGSDVSLQIYNLQGRLIETLVDGHMQAGYHYVSWNADDHSSGMYLAKYIAGDKISTQKLLLIK
;
A
#
# COMPACT_ATOMS: atom_id res chain seq x y z
N GLY A 1 -5.11 -6.24 9.83
CA GLY A 1 -4.99 -4.96 9.20
C GLY A 1 -3.63 -4.74 8.58
N ILE A 2 -3.44 -3.58 8.05
CA ILE A 2 -2.17 -3.18 7.45
C ILE A 2 -1.21 -2.75 8.54
N GLU A 3 0.07 -3.12 8.38
CA GLU A 3 1.14 -2.68 9.27
C GLU A 3 1.80 -1.43 8.68
N ASP A 4 2.62 -0.75 9.48
CA ASP A 4 3.35 0.42 9.01
C ASP A 4 4.28 0.02 7.87
N ALA A 5 4.27 0.80 6.79
CA ALA A 5 5.19 0.61 5.68
C ALA A 5 6.63 0.87 6.15
N TYR A 6 7.57 0.11 5.59
CA TYR A 6 8.97 0.27 5.96
C TYR A 6 9.86 0.12 4.73
N PRO A 7 10.81 1.02 4.54
CA PRO A 7 11.03 2.27 5.25
C PRO A 7 9.96 3.32 4.93
N ASN A 8 9.76 4.24 5.87
CA ASN A 8 8.82 5.36 5.66
C ASN A 8 9.26 6.50 6.58
N PRO A 9 9.87 7.58 6.11
CA PRO A 9 10.04 7.97 4.68
C PRO A 9 10.88 6.97 3.90
N PHE A 10 10.73 6.97 2.57
CA PHE A 10 11.38 5.98 1.71
C PHE A 10 11.96 6.62 0.44
N ASN A 11 12.91 5.92 -0.19
CA ASN A 11 13.54 6.36 -1.44
C ASN A 11 14.21 5.20 -2.16
N PRO A 12 13.72 4.77 -3.30
CA PRO A 12 12.37 5.01 -3.83
C PRO A 12 11.42 3.85 -3.53
N VAL A 13 11.83 2.86 -2.73
CA VAL A 13 11.06 1.63 -2.49
C VAL A 13 10.63 1.54 -1.04
N THR A 14 9.38 1.18 -0.83
CA THR A 14 8.87 0.83 0.49
C THR A 14 8.11 -0.49 0.41
N THR A 15 7.95 -1.16 1.53
CA THR A 15 7.21 -2.41 1.61
C THR A 15 6.02 -2.24 2.54
N ILE A 16 4.86 -2.61 2.05
CA ILE A 16 3.61 -2.59 2.81
C ILE A 16 3.29 -4.03 3.21
N SER A 17 3.07 -4.24 4.51
CA SER A 17 2.85 -5.57 5.06
C SER A 17 1.45 -5.66 5.65
N PHE A 18 0.81 -6.81 5.50
CA PHE A 18 -0.49 -7.04 6.11
C PHE A 18 -0.68 -8.52 6.38
N LYS A 19 -1.59 -8.80 7.32
CA LYS A 19 -1.95 -10.17 7.68
C LYS A 19 -3.41 -10.40 7.38
N LEU A 20 -3.69 -11.51 6.69
CA LEU A 20 -5.07 -11.94 6.41
C LEU A 20 -5.40 -13.12 7.31
N PRO A 21 -6.38 -12.99 8.21
CA PRO A 21 -6.79 -14.13 9.05
C PRO A 21 -7.49 -15.22 8.24
N ALA A 22 -8.06 -14.86 7.11
CA ALA A 22 -8.71 -15.80 6.17
C ALA A 22 -8.50 -15.27 4.77
N GLY A 23 -8.61 -16.15 3.78
CA GLY A 23 -8.54 -15.72 2.38
C GLY A 23 -9.61 -14.68 2.07
N SER A 24 -9.27 -13.67 1.29
CA SER A 24 -10.20 -12.62 0.92
C SER A 24 -9.74 -11.90 -0.33
N ASP A 25 -10.65 -11.15 -0.93
CA ASP A 25 -10.29 -10.23 -1.99
C ASP A 25 -9.61 -9.01 -1.38
N VAL A 26 -8.47 -8.63 -1.95
CA VAL A 26 -7.66 -7.53 -1.45
C VAL A 26 -7.47 -6.50 -2.54
N SER A 27 -7.61 -5.24 -2.16
CA SER A 27 -7.26 -4.10 -3.00
C SER A 27 -6.24 -3.26 -2.25
N LEU A 28 -5.12 -2.97 -2.90
CA LEU A 28 -4.09 -2.09 -2.36
C LEU A 28 -3.73 -1.09 -3.44
N GLN A 29 -4.10 0.15 -3.24
CA GLN A 29 -3.98 1.21 -4.23
C GLN A 29 -3.25 2.40 -3.65
N ILE A 30 -2.51 3.10 -4.50
CA ILE A 30 -1.76 4.29 -4.11
C ILE A 30 -2.40 5.50 -4.75
N TYR A 31 -2.64 6.53 -3.93
CA TYR A 31 -3.23 7.80 -4.35
C TYR A 31 -2.29 8.94 -4.04
N ASN A 32 -2.32 9.99 -4.86
CA ASN A 32 -1.66 11.24 -4.51
C ASN A 32 -2.57 12.08 -3.59
N LEU A 33 -2.08 13.24 -3.14
CA LEU A 33 -2.84 14.07 -2.22
C LEU A 33 -4.05 14.75 -2.85
N GLN A 34 -4.12 14.78 -4.19
CA GLN A 34 -5.31 15.27 -4.90
C GLN A 34 -6.40 14.21 -4.98
N GLY A 35 -6.13 13.02 -4.45
CA GLY A 35 -7.11 11.93 -4.48
C GLY A 35 -7.09 11.13 -5.77
N ARG A 36 -6.09 11.34 -6.63
CA ARG A 36 -5.97 10.60 -7.89
C ARG A 36 -5.29 9.26 -7.65
N LEU A 37 -5.89 8.21 -8.19
CA LEU A 37 -5.27 6.89 -8.20
C LEU A 37 -4.06 6.92 -9.14
N ILE A 38 -2.88 6.58 -8.61
CA ILE A 38 -1.66 6.58 -9.41
C ILE A 38 -1.12 5.18 -9.65
N GLU A 39 -1.47 4.21 -8.80
CA GLU A 39 -0.99 2.85 -8.99
C GLU A 39 -1.86 1.86 -8.22
N THR A 40 -2.07 0.68 -8.78
CA THR A 40 -2.73 -0.42 -8.10
C THR A 40 -1.70 -1.52 -7.88
N LEU A 41 -1.42 -1.83 -6.62
CA LEU A 41 -0.41 -2.82 -6.26
C LEU A 41 -0.99 -4.22 -6.15
N VAL A 42 -2.20 -4.34 -5.63
CA VAL A 42 -2.90 -5.60 -5.48
C VAL A 42 -4.36 -5.40 -5.86
N ASP A 43 -4.90 -6.34 -6.63
CA ASP A 43 -6.32 -6.34 -6.99
C ASP A 43 -6.72 -7.80 -7.27
N GLY A 44 -7.17 -8.48 -6.23
CA GLY A 44 -7.60 -9.86 -6.39
C GLY A 44 -7.60 -10.65 -5.09
N HIS A 45 -7.84 -11.93 -5.23
CA HIS A 45 -7.93 -12.85 -4.08
C HIS A 45 -6.52 -13.19 -3.57
N MET A 46 -6.36 -13.13 -2.24
CA MET A 46 -5.13 -13.56 -1.57
C MET A 46 -5.48 -14.55 -0.46
N GLN A 47 -4.57 -15.47 -0.21
CA GLN A 47 -4.77 -16.49 0.81
C GLN A 47 -4.51 -15.93 2.20
N ALA A 48 -4.97 -16.63 3.23
CA ALA A 48 -4.66 -16.29 4.61
C ALA A 48 -3.14 -16.30 4.84
N GLY A 49 -2.65 -15.45 5.72
CA GLY A 49 -1.25 -15.38 6.10
C GLY A 49 -0.69 -13.98 6.01
N TYR A 50 0.63 -13.89 6.14
CA TYR A 50 1.34 -12.63 6.02
C TYR A 50 1.67 -12.35 4.57
N HIS A 51 1.54 -11.09 4.17
CA HIS A 51 1.85 -10.65 2.81
C HIS A 51 2.71 -9.40 2.85
N TYR A 52 3.61 -9.31 1.87
CA TYR A 52 4.55 -8.20 1.75
C TYR A 52 4.48 -7.71 0.32
N VAL A 53 4.15 -6.43 0.14
CA VAL A 53 4.01 -5.84 -1.19
C VAL A 53 4.94 -4.64 -1.28
N SER A 54 5.87 -4.68 -2.24
CA SER A 54 6.80 -3.58 -2.44
C SER A 54 6.24 -2.60 -3.45
N TRP A 55 6.44 -1.32 -3.18
CA TRP A 55 6.13 -0.25 -4.11
C TRP A 55 7.40 0.48 -4.48
N ASN A 56 7.71 0.51 -5.77
CA ASN A 56 8.81 1.28 -6.31
C ASN A 56 8.25 2.55 -6.92
N ALA A 57 8.52 3.68 -6.27
CA ALA A 57 8.00 4.97 -6.66
C ALA A 57 9.00 5.80 -7.47
N ASP A 58 9.93 5.14 -8.17
CA ASP A 58 11.01 5.82 -8.88
C ASP A 58 10.49 6.78 -9.94
N ASP A 59 9.34 6.47 -10.55
CA ASP A 59 8.73 7.30 -11.58
C ASP A 59 7.86 8.43 -11.02
N HIS A 60 7.80 8.57 -9.71
CA HIS A 60 6.95 9.57 -9.06
C HIS A 60 7.80 10.63 -8.39
N SER A 61 7.24 11.82 -8.22
CA SER A 61 7.94 12.93 -7.57
C SER A 61 7.88 12.79 -6.05
N SER A 62 8.86 13.38 -5.38
CA SER A 62 8.88 13.45 -3.91
C SER A 62 7.59 14.06 -3.40
N GLY A 63 7.09 13.55 -2.29
CA GLY A 63 5.89 14.05 -1.68
C GLY A 63 5.14 12.97 -0.92
N MET A 64 3.95 13.33 -0.45
CA MET A 64 3.10 12.47 0.34
C MET A 64 2.14 11.68 -0.57
N TYR A 65 2.00 10.40 -0.27
CA TYR A 65 1.07 9.50 -0.95
C TYR A 65 0.23 8.77 0.08
N LEU A 66 -0.90 8.22 -0.36
CA LEU A 66 -1.79 7.45 0.50
C LEU A 66 -1.93 6.05 -0.06
N ALA A 67 -1.65 5.05 0.78
CA ALA A 67 -1.92 3.66 0.46
C ALA A 67 -3.28 3.31 1.03
N LYS A 68 -4.21 2.90 0.18
CA LYS A 68 -5.55 2.47 0.59
C LYS A 68 -5.65 0.97 0.46
N TYR A 69 -5.90 0.32 1.59
CA TYR A 69 -5.99 -1.14 1.70
C TYR A 69 -7.42 -1.53 2.02
N ILE A 70 -7.96 -2.45 1.24
CA ILE A 70 -9.30 -3.00 1.45
C ILE A 70 -9.17 -4.52 1.40
N ALA A 71 -9.63 -5.19 2.47
CA ALA A 71 -9.67 -6.65 2.52
C ALA A 71 -11.01 -7.04 3.14
N GLY A 72 -11.91 -7.59 2.31
CA GLY A 72 -13.27 -7.86 2.73
C GLY A 72 -13.96 -6.57 3.14
N ASP A 73 -14.40 -6.49 4.40
CA ASP A 73 -15.04 -5.30 4.96
C ASP A 73 -14.08 -4.39 5.72
N LYS A 74 -12.79 -4.72 5.72
CA LYS A 74 -11.76 -3.93 6.41
C LYS A 74 -11.15 -2.92 5.47
N ILE A 75 -11.02 -1.67 5.92
CA ILE A 75 -10.43 -0.59 5.16
C ILE A 75 -9.37 0.08 6.04
N SER A 76 -8.18 0.26 5.49
CA SER A 76 -7.09 0.98 6.16
C SER A 76 -6.43 1.93 5.18
N THR A 77 -5.92 3.03 5.70
CA THR A 77 -5.18 4.01 4.90
C THR A 77 -3.88 4.32 5.62
N GLN A 78 -2.79 4.43 4.87
CA GLN A 78 -1.50 4.79 5.42
C GLN A 78 -0.84 5.87 4.59
N LYS A 79 -0.22 6.82 5.27
CA LYS A 79 0.58 7.86 4.61
C LYS A 79 1.96 7.32 4.29
N LEU A 80 2.44 7.63 3.09
CA LEU A 80 3.76 7.25 2.61
C LEU A 80 4.48 8.52 2.18
N LEU A 81 5.69 8.73 2.69
CA LEU A 81 6.47 9.93 2.35
C LEU A 81 7.66 9.53 1.50
N LEU A 82 7.62 9.91 0.23
CA LEU A 82 8.71 9.69 -0.72
C LEU A 82 9.67 10.87 -0.67
N ILE A 83 10.93 10.58 -0.37
CA ILE A 83 11.98 11.58 -0.32
C ILE A 83 13.08 11.14 -1.29
N LYS A 84 13.17 11.82 -2.40
CA LYS A 84 14.19 11.53 -3.42
C LYS A 84 15.36 12.46 -3.30
#